data_2f6d9d8f49772309adc85cca67f3ab5b
#
_entry.id   2f6d9d8f49772309adc85cca67f3ab5b
#
_cell.length_a   1.000
_cell.length_b   1.000
_cell.length_c   1.000
_cell.angle_alpha   90.00
_cell.angle_beta   90.00
_cell.angle_gamma   90.00
#
_symmetry.space_group_name_H-M   'P 1'
#
loop_
_entity.id
_entity.type
_entity.pdbx_description
1 polymer ?
#
loop_
_entity_poly.entity_id
_entity_poly.type
_entity_poly.pdbx_seq_one_letter_code
_entity_poly.pdbx_strand_id
1 'polypeptide(L)'
;MKNILIIGMGEVGKSIEKLYDENTYNILNIDADSPNEVIKVPLSYKVDVMNICFSYSKKFTSYVKDYILFYKPKLTIIHSTVPFLTTDIIYNATKAEIVHSPVIGVHPKLTESIQTFEKIIAGYTKTAVKLAREHFSTLGIKTVVYDSPEETELAKMLSTTYYGLCIRYMQDVHKLCEKFTLNFDQIYTKTNKLYNKGYSDMNMSFVNRPILKYMGEKIKGHCVRENSKLLINAKMVKKFAKIVFKEDK
;
A
#
# COMPACT_ATOMS: atom_id res chain seq x y z
N MET A 1 -18.80 8.36 20.59
CA MET A 1 -17.64 7.65 20.01
C MET A 1 -17.96 7.27 18.57
N LYS A 2 -16.99 7.33 17.65
CA LYS A 2 -17.15 6.82 16.28
C LYS A 2 -16.93 5.31 16.27
N ASN A 3 -17.74 4.59 15.50
CA ASN A 3 -17.65 3.15 15.35
C ASN A 3 -16.76 2.80 14.17
N ILE A 4 -15.67 2.11 14.43
CA ILE A 4 -14.65 1.71 13.45
C ILE A 4 -14.75 0.20 13.27
N LEU A 5 -14.83 -0.23 12.02
CA LEU A 5 -14.74 -1.63 11.64
C LEU A 5 -13.45 -1.88 10.85
N ILE A 6 -12.62 -2.82 11.28
CA ILE A 6 -11.40 -3.22 10.58
C ILE A 6 -11.57 -4.64 10.07
N ILE A 7 -11.42 -4.82 8.76
CA ILE A 7 -11.55 -6.13 8.11
C ILE A 7 -10.20 -6.58 7.57
N GLY A 8 -9.70 -7.69 8.12
CA GLY A 8 -8.39 -8.26 7.87
C GLY A 8 -7.36 -7.82 8.91
N MET A 9 -7.05 -8.71 9.87
CA MET A 9 -6.16 -8.46 11.01
C MET A 9 -4.72 -8.95 10.76
N GLY A 10 -4.25 -8.86 9.51
CA GLY A 10 -2.83 -9.01 9.17
C GLY A 10 -1.99 -7.79 9.61
N GLU A 11 -0.81 -7.64 9.03
CA GLU A 11 0.13 -6.55 9.39
C GLU A 11 -0.48 -5.16 9.18
N VAL A 12 -1.23 -4.96 8.08
CA VAL A 12 -1.89 -3.67 7.80
C VAL A 12 -3.01 -3.41 8.81
N GLY A 13 -3.91 -4.37 9.04
CA GLY A 13 -5.03 -4.19 9.97
C GLY A 13 -4.56 -3.88 11.39
N LYS A 14 -3.61 -4.64 11.92
CA LYS A 14 -2.99 -4.38 13.22
C LYS A 14 -2.29 -3.02 13.31
N SER A 15 -1.73 -2.54 12.20
CA SER A 15 -1.09 -1.22 12.16
C SER A 15 -2.11 -0.09 12.08
N ILE A 16 -3.22 -0.29 11.39
CA ILE A 16 -4.35 0.65 11.35
C ILE A 16 -5.06 0.70 12.71
N GLU A 17 -5.29 -0.45 13.36
CA GLU A 17 -5.89 -0.52 14.68
C GLU A 17 -5.16 0.35 15.71
N LYS A 18 -3.83 0.29 15.72
CA LYS A 18 -2.97 1.08 16.63
C LYS A 18 -3.05 2.59 16.45
N LEU A 19 -3.69 3.08 15.40
CA LEU A 19 -3.89 4.51 15.18
C LEU A 19 -5.08 5.04 15.97
N TYR A 20 -5.98 4.18 16.43
CA TYR A 20 -7.20 4.54 17.13
C TYR A 20 -7.00 4.45 18.64
N ASP A 21 -7.42 5.51 19.35
CA ASP A 21 -7.51 5.53 20.80
C ASP A 21 -8.88 4.95 21.23
N GLU A 22 -8.86 3.88 22.01
CA GLU A 22 -10.06 3.17 22.50
C GLU A 22 -10.98 4.05 23.38
N ASN A 23 -10.46 5.14 23.96
CA ASN A 23 -11.28 6.10 24.69
C ASN A 23 -12.11 7.00 23.76
N THR A 24 -11.71 7.12 22.50
CA THR A 24 -12.33 7.99 21.49
C THR A 24 -13.14 7.20 20.46
N TYR A 25 -12.71 5.98 20.16
CA TYR A 25 -13.28 5.13 19.11
C TYR A 25 -13.75 3.80 19.69
N ASN A 26 -14.86 3.32 19.15
CA ASN A 26 -15.34 1.96 19.39
C ASN A 26 -14.88 1.09 18.22
N ILE A 27 -13.95 0.16 18.47
CA ILE A 27 -13.26 -0.61 17.43
C ILE A 27 -13.76 -2.04 17.43
N LEU A 28 -14.16 -2.52 16.26
CA LEU A 28 -14.44 -3.93 16.01
C LEU A 28 -13.54 -4.46 14.89
N ASN A 29 -13.07 -5.67 15.06
CA ASN A 29 -12.17 -6.36 14.15
C ASN A 29 -12.81 -7.63 13.62
N ILE A 30 -12.68 -7.86 12.31
CA ILE A 30 -13.06 -9.11 11.65
C ILE A 30 -11.82 -9.63 10.92
N ASP A 31 -11.50 -10.91 11.11
CA ASP A 31 -10.51 -11.55 10.25
C ASP A 31 -11.17 -11.99 8.94
N ALA A 32 -10.58 -11.55 7.81
CA ALA A 32 -11.14 -11.80 6.48
C ALA A 32 -11.16 -13.28 6.07
N ASP A 33 -10.36 -14.12 6.73
CA ASP A 33 -10.30 -15.56 6.48
C ASP A 33 -11.44 -16.35 7.17
N SER A 34 -12.26 -15.68 7.96
CA SER A 34 -13.38 -16.28 8.70
C SER A 34 -14.72 -15.65 8.30
N PRO A 35 -15.33 -16.03 7.16
CA PRO A 35 -16.64 -15.51 6.73
C PRO A 35 -17.74 -15.68 7.78
N ASN A 36 -17.61 -16.66 8.67
CA ASN A 36 -18.53 -16.89 9.79
C ASN A 36 -18.39 -15.87 10.93
N GLU A 37 -17.33 -15.05 10.95
CA GLU A 37 -17.16 -13.97 11.94
C GLU A 37 -17.97 -12.72 11.60
N VAL A 38 -18.46 -12.58 10.37
CA VAL A 38 -19.39 -11.50 9.97
C VAL A 38 -20.62 -11.46 10.88
N ILE A 39 -21.01 -12.62 11.47
CA ILE A 39 -22.17 -12.75 12.36
C ILE A 39 -21.89 -12.17 13.77
N LYS A 40 -20.62 -11.93 14.15
CA LYS A 40 -20.27 -11.46 15.50
C LYS A 40 -20.50 -9.96 15.71
N VAL A 41 -20.63 -9.18 14.64
CA VAL A 41 -20.94 -7.75 14.77
C VAL A 41 -22.45 -7.57 14.83
N PRO A 42 -22.99 -7.01 15.91
CA PRO A 42 -24.44 -6.81 16.03
C PRO A 42 -24.96 -5.94 14.87
N LEU A 43 -26.11 -6.28 14.31
CA LEU A 43 -26.79 -5.46 13.27
C LEU A 43 -27.11 -4.04 13.73
N SER A 44 -27.20 -3.82 15.04
CA SER A 44 -27.36 -2.50 15.65
C SER A 44 -26.09 -1.64 15.61
N TYR A 45 -24.93 -2.22 15.26
CA TYR A 45 -23.66 -1.52 15.20
C TYR A 45 -23.58 -0.68 13.91
N LYS A 46 -23.84 0.62 14.05
CA LYS A 46 -23.74 1.56 12.93
C LYS A 46 -22.27 1.88 12.65
N VAL A 47 -21.72 1.36 11.57
CA VAL A 47 -20.32 1.58 11.17
C VAL A 47 -20.14 3.00 10.61
N ASP A 48 -19.30 3.81 11.24
CA ASP A 48 -18.93 5.13 10.72
C ASP A 48 -17.81 5.00 9.67
N VAL A 49 -16.78 4.22 9.98
CA VAL A 49 -15.66 3.97 9.04
C VAL A 49 -15.34 2.48 9.00
N MET A 50 -15.30 1.93 7.81
CA MET A 50 -14.87 0.56 7.54
C MET A 50 -13.51 0.57 6.84
N ASN A 51 -12.51 -0.05 7.47
CA ASN A 51 -11.15 -0.17 6.95
C ASN A 51 -10.94 -1.56 6.34
N ILE A 52 -10.65 -1.63 5.05
CA ILE A 52 -10.35 -2.87 4.33
C ILE A 52 -8.83 -3.07 4.30
N CYS A 53 -8.35 -4.09 5.01
CA CYS A 53 -6.92 -4.31 5.27
C CYS A 53 -6.41 -5.70 4.83
N PHE A 54 -7.25 -6.57 4.30
CA PHE A 54 -6.84 -7.91 3.84
C PHE A 54 -6.23 -7.89 2.43
N SER A 55 -5.40 -8.88 2.15
CA SER A 55 -4.69 -8.99 0.87
C SER A 55 -5.64 -9.24 -0.31
N TYR A 56 -5.27 -8.69 -1.49
CA TYR A 56 -6.05 -8.93 -2.70
C TYR A 56 -6.09 -10.41 -3.08
N SER A 57 -7.27 -10.87 -3.42
CA SER A 57 -7.55 -12.19 -3.98
C SER A 57 -8.61 -12.10 -5.08
N LYS A 58 -8.84 -13.16 -5.83
CA LYS A 58 -9.92 -13.20 -6.85
C LYS A 58 -11.31 -12.91 -6.28
N LYS A 59 -11.52 -13.12 -4.97
CA LYS A 59 -12.78 -12.86 -4.26
C LYS A 59 -12.83 -11.49 -3.57
N PHE A 60 -11.75 -10.70 -3.65
CA PHE A 60 -11.62 -9.42 -2.93
C PHE A 60 -12.81 -8.49 -3.20
N THR A 61 -13.10 -8.21 -4.46
CA THR A 61 -14.21 -7.30 -4.87
C THR A 61 -15.57 -7.80 -4.39
N SER A 62 -15.81 -9.11 -4.45
CA SER A 62 -17.06 -9.71 -3.93
C SER A 62 -17.16 -9.52 -2.43
N TYR A 63 -16.12 -9.86 -1.68
CA TYR A 63 -16.14 -9.72 -0.23
C TYR A 63 -16.31 -8.27 0.22
N VAL A 64 -15.57 -7.33 -0.37
CA VAL A 64 -15.71 -5.91 -0.01
C VAL A 64 -17.12 -5.41 -0.30
N LYS A 65 -17.69 -5.77 -1.45
CA LYS A 65 -19.08 -5.46 -1.81
C LYS A 65 -20.05 -6.01 -0.76
N ASP A 66 -19.91 -7.28 -0.38
CA ASP A 66 -20.82 -7.93 0.58
C ASP A 66 -20.72 -7.27 1.96
N TYR A 67 -19.53 -6.89 2.41
CA TYR A 67 -19.33 -6.13 3.65
C TYR A 67 -19.99 -4.74 3.57
N ILE A 68 -19.83 -4.01 2.45
CA ILE A 68 -20.47 -2.69 2.28
C ILE A 68 -21.99 -2.81 2.33
N LEU A 69 -22.57 -3.76 1.61
CA LEU A 69 -24.03 -3.95 1.57
C LEU A 69 -24.59 -4.39 2.92
N PHE A 70 -23.84 -5.18 3.68
CA PHE A 70 -24.26 -5.66 5.00
C PHE A 70 -24.15 -4.58 6.07
N TYR A 71 -22.98 -3.94 6.22
CA TYR A 71 -22.72 -2.98 7.31
C TYR A 71 -23.14 -1.55 6.99
N LYS A 72 -23.31 -1.22 5.72
CA LYS A 72 -23.70 0.12 5.23
C LYS A 72 -22.88 1.25 5.90
N PRO A 73 -21.53 1.17 5.85
CA PRO A 73 -20.68 2.16 6.49
C PRO A 73 -20.89 3.55 5.89
N LYS A 74 -20.68 4.60 6.69
CA LYS A 74 -20.67 5.97 6.17
C LYS A 74 -19.49 6.24 5.26
N LEU A 75 -18.36 5.56 5.51
CA LEU A 75 -17.15 5.63 4.71
C LEU A 75 -16.47 4.25 4.67
N THR A 76 -16.06 3.81 3.49
CA THR A 76 -15.17 2.66 3.32
C THR A 76 -13.80 3.14 2.84
N ILE A 77 -12.73 2.66 3.50
CA ILE A 77 -11.35 2.96 3.13
C ILE A 77 -10.64 1.66 2.74
N ILE A 78 -10.18 1.55 1.50
CA ILE A 78 -9.36 0.43 1.05
C ILE A 78 -7.89 0.77 1.27
N HIS A 79 -7.26 0.09 2.25
CA HIS A 79 -5.83 0.20 2.55
C HIS A 79 -4.97 -0.78 1.78
N SER A 80 -5.59 -1.83 1.28
CA SER A 80 -4.93 -2.91 0.56
C SER A 80 -4.37 -2.44 -0.78
N THR A 81 -3.24 -3.02 -1.20
CA THR A 81 -2.79 -2.88 -2.58
C THR A 81 -3.66 -3.76 -3.47
N VAL A 82 -4.29 -3.15 -4.45
CA VAL A 82 -5.25 -3.81 -5.34
C VAL A 82 -4.92 -3.56 -6.81
N PRO A 83 -5.36 -4.42 -7.74
CA PRO A 83 -5.24 -4.18 -9.17
C PRO A 83 -5.98 -2.91 -9.62
N PHE A 84 -5.55 -2.38 -10.74
CA PHE A 84 -6.19 -1.26 -11.44
C PHE A 84 -7.69 -1.52 -11.66
N LEU A 85 -8.53 -0.52 -11.44
CA LEU A 85 -9.99 -0.55 -11.52
C LEU A 85 -10.70 -1.36 -10.43
N THR A 86 -10.02 -1.80 -9.39
CA THR A 86 -10.67 -2.56 -8.30
C THR A 86 -11.69 -1.69 -7.55
N THR A 87 -11.32 -0.46 -7.21
CA THR A 87 -12.21 0.48 -6.51
C THR A 87 -13.39 0.89 -7.39
N ASP A 88 -13.18 1.06 -8.71
CA ASP A 88 -14.23 1.35 -9.68
C ASP A 88 -15.31 0.24 -9.70
N ILE A 89 -14.88 -1.01 -9.79
CA ILE A 89 -15.80 -2.17 -9.79
C ILE A 89 -16.65 -2.20 -8.51
N ILE A 90 -16.05 -1.93 -7.35
CA ILE A 90 -16.76 -1.92 -6.07
C ILE A 90 -17.71 -0.73 -6.00
N TYR A 91 -17.25 0.46 -6.37
CA TYR A 91 -18.08 1.67 -6.38
C TYR A 91 -19.30 1.53 -7.30
N ASN A 92 -19.09 1.03 -8.52
CA ASN A 92 -20.18 0.84 -9.48
C ASN A 92 -21.23 -0.16 -8.99
N ALA A 93 -20.83 -1.18 -8.25
CA ALA A 93 -21.71 -2.20 -7.69
C ALA A 93 -22.46 -1.73 -6.42
N THR A 94 -21.92 -0.79 -5.64
CA THR A 94 -22.46 -0.43 -4.33
C THR A 94 -22.93 1.00 -4.21
N LYS A 95 -22.39 1.91 -5.04
CA LYS A 95 -22.56 3.37 -4.94
C LYS A 95 -22.27 3.94 -3.55
N ALA A 96 -21.44 3.23 -2.77
CA ALA A 96 -21.06 3.64 -1.42
C ALA A 96 -20.00 4.74 -1.43
N GLU A 97 -19.91 5.48 -0.33
CA GLU A 97 -18.80 6.41 -0.10
C GLU A 97 -17.52 5.61 0.17
N ILE A 98 -16.67 5.50 -0.86
CA ILE A 98 -15.47 4.68 -0.85
C ILE A 98 -14.25 5.48 -1.32
N VAL A 99 -13.12 5.27 -0.63
CA VAL A 99 -11.82 5.79 -1.04
C VAL A 99 -10.80 4.66 -1.10
N HIS A 100 -9.86 4.75 -2.04
CA HIS A 100 -8.62 3.99 -2.01
C HIS A 100 -7.53 4.83 -1.38
N SER A 101 -6.87 4.29 -0.35
CA SER A 101 -5.81 4.93 0.41
C SER A 101 -4.75 3.90 0.81
N PRO A 102 -3.92 3.45 -0.14
CA PRO A 102 -2.98 2.37 0.11
C PRO A 102 -1.96 2.74 1.19
N VAL A 103 -1.49 1.74 1.93
CA VAL A 103 -0.45 1.95 2.93
C VAL A 103 0.90 2.11 2.25
N ILE A 104 1.60 3.19 2.57
CA ILE A 104 3.01 3.42 2.24
C ILE A 104 3.79 3.26 3.54
N GLY A 105 4.82 2.41 3.55
CA GLY A 105 5.62 2.18 4.75
C GLY A 105 6.52 0.98 4.64
N VAL A 106 7.29 0.75 5.70
CA VAL A 106 8.30 -0.31 5.81
C VAL A 106 8.06 -1.17 7.05
N HIS A 107 8.17 -2.48 6.89
CA HIS A 107 8.16 -3.40 8.02
C HIS A 107 9.51 -3.39 8.78
N PRO A 108 9.49 -3.50 10.11
CA PRO A 108 8.34 -3.70 11.02
C PRO A 108 7.67 -2.38 11.48
N LYS A 109 8.08 -1.23 10.97
CA LYS A 109 7.66 0.11 11.42
C LYS A 109 6.44 0.64 10.65
N LEU A 110 5.44 -0.21 10.40
CA LEU A 110 4.33 0.17 9.52
C LEU A 110 3.42 1.24 10.14
N THR A 111 3.11 1.14 11.44
CA THR A 111 2.31 2.15 12.15
C THR A 111 3.01 3.51 12.15
N GLU A 112 4.30 3.56 12.51
CA GLU A 112 5.13 4.76 12.46
C GLU A 112 5.17 5.35 11.04
N SER A 113 5.29 4.49 10.02
CA SER A 113 5.28 4.91 8.63
C SER A 113 3.95 5.57 8.23
N ILE A 114 2.81 4.98 8.62
CA ILE A 114 1.47 5.54 8.33
C ILE A 114 1.29 6.92 8.97
N GLN A 115 1.88 7.15 10.14
CA GLN A 115 1.83 8.44 10.84
C GLN A 115 2.81 9.48 10.24
N THR A 116 3.92 9.01 9.65
CA THR A 116 4.99 9.89 9.13
C THR A 116 4.73 10.31 7.70
N PHE A 117 4.31 9.37 6.83
CA PHE A 117 4.06 9.67 5.43
C PHE A 117 2.70 10.33 5.23
N GLU A 118 2.63 11.30 4.33
CA GLU A 118 1.34 11.80 3.86
C GLU A 118 0.58 10.69 3.14
N LYS A 119 -0.67 10.47 3.54
CA LYS A 119 -1.50 9.45 2.94
C LYS A 119 -2.14 9.93 1.65
N ILE A 120 -1.87 9.24 0.54
CA ILE A 120 -2.62 9.48 -0.70
C ILE A 120 -4.03 8.91 -0.54
N ILE A 121 -5.02 9.67 -0.97
CA ILE A 121 -6.43 9.28 -0.96
C ILE A 121 -7.09 9.66 -2.28
N ALA A 122 -7.99 8.82 -2.76
CA ALA A 122 -8.87 9.16 -3.86
C ALA A 122 -10.22 8.46 -3.74
N GLY A 123 -11.26 9.11 -4.19
CA GLY A 123 -12.64 8.60 -4.19
C GLY A 123 -13.44 9.18 -5.35
N TYR A 124 -14.56 8.53 -5.70
CA TYR A 124 -15.42 8.97 -6.82
C TYR A 124 -16.36 10.11 -6.46
N THR A 125 -16.58 10.37 -5.18
CA THR A 125 -17.46 11.44 -4.70
C THR A 125 -16.68 12.45 -3.86
N LYS A 126 -17.07 13.72 -3.94
CA LYS A 126 -16.54 14.77 -3.07
C LYS A 126 -16.81 14.45 -1.57
N THR A 127 -17.92 13.77 -1.30
CA THR A 127 -18.34 13.36 0.05
C THR A 127 -17.35 12.33 0.60
N ALA A 128 -17.02 11.26 -0.14
CA ALA A 128 -16.07 10.25 0.27
C ALA A 128 -14.69 10.85 0.60
N VAL A 129 -14.18 11.71 -0.30
CA VAL A 129 -12.90 12.39 -0.11
C VAL A 129 -12.91 13.29 1.12
N LYS A 130 -14.00 14.07 1.32
CA LYS A 130 -14.17 14.93 2.50
C LYS A 130 -14.17 14.11 3.78
N LEU A 131 -14.99 13.06 3.85
CA LEU A 131 -15.07 12.16 5.01
C LEU A 131 -13.73 11.52 5.34
N ALA A 132 -12.99 11.06 4.31
CA ALA A 132 -11.68 10.48 4.49
C ALA A 132 -10.65 11.47 5.02
N ARG A 133 -10.61 12.70 4.49
CA ARG A 133 -9.73 13.77 4.99
C ARG A 133 -10.03 14.11 6.45
N GLU A 134 -11.30 14.30 6.78
CA GLU A 134 -11.72 14.58 8.17
C GLU A 134 -11.34 13.42 9.09
N HIS A 135 -11.54 12.19 8.65
CA HIS A 135 -11.19 11.01 9.43
C HIS A 135 -9.69 10.93 9.69
N PHE A 136 -8.85 11.02 8.65
CA PHE A 136 -7.38 10.99 8.83
C PHE A 136 -6.86 12.17 9.64
N SER A 137 -7.47 13.33 9.49
CA SER A 137 -7.13 14.52 10.32
C SER A 137 -7.37 14.27 11.82
N THR A 138 -8.44 13.55 12.21
CA THR A 138 -8.67 13.19 13.62
C THR A 138 -7.62 12.21 14.17
N LEU A 139 -6.90 11.52 13.29
CA LEU A 139 -5.78 10.63 13.64
C LEU A 139 -4.40 11.32 13.53
N GLY A 140 -4.37 12.64 13.27
CA GLY A 140 -3.14 13.39 13.08
C GLY A 140 -2.40 13.10 11.76
N ILE A 141 -3.06 12.44 10.80
CA ILE A 141 -2.46 12.01 9.54
C ILE A 141 -2.78 13.02 8.44
N LYS A 142 -1.74 13.53 7.79
CA LYS A 142 -1.85 14.39 6.62
C LYS A 142 -2.26 13.58 5.39
N THR A 143 -3.07 14.18 4.52
CA THR A 143 -3.55 13.53 3.29
C THR A 143 -3.26 14.36 2.05
N VAL A 144 -2.94 13.67 0.96
CA VAL A 144 -2.85 14.24 -0.39
C VAL A 144 -3.95 13.62 -1.24
N VAL A 145 -4.78 14.45 -1.85
CA VAL A 145 -5.90 14.00 -2.68
C VAL A 145 -5.42 13.81 -4.11
N TYR A 146 -5.69 12.65 -4.69
CA TYR A 146 -5.50 12.34 -6.10
C TYR A 146 -6.84 12.44 -6.83
N ASP A 147 -6.80 12.63 -8.14
CA ASP A 147 -8.02 12.88 -8.94
C ASP A 147 -8.92 11.64 -9.02
N SER A 148 -8.33 10.43 -9.01
CA SER A 148 -9.10 9.20 -9.08
C SER A 148 -8.48 8.04 -8.28
N PRO A 149 -9.28 7.05 -7.84
CA PRO A 149 -8.78 5.83 -7.20
C PRO A 149 -7.82 5.04 -8.09
N GLU A 150 -7.99 5.07 -9.41
CA GLU A 150 -7.11 4.44 -10.39
C GLU A 150 -5.68 4.95 -10.28
N GLU A 151 -5.51 6.25 -10.03
CA GLU A 151 -4.19 6.84 -9.84
C GLU A 151 -3.51 6.32 -8.57
N THR A 152 -4.25 6.23 -7.46
CA THR A 152 -3.68 5.71 -6.20
C THR A 152 -3.39 4.21 -6.28
N GLU A 153 -4.20 3.42 -7.01
CA GLU A 153 -3.97 2.01 -7.28
C GLU A 153 -2.67 1.80 -8.09
N LEU A 154 -2.53 2.53 -9.19
CA LEU A 154 -1.33 2.47 -10.03
C LEU A 154 -0.09 3.02 -9.31
N ALA A 155 -0.21 4.16 -8.64
CA ALA A 155 0.91 4.78 -7.92
C ALA A 155 1.51 3.80 -6.89
N LYS A 156 0.65 3.08 -6.15
CA LYS A 156 1.11 2.07 -5.17
C LYS A 156 1.85 0.91 -5.83
N MET A 157 1.29 0.33 -6.86
CA MET A 157 1.91 -0.81 -7.55
C MET A 157 3.20 -0.42 -8.26
N LEU A 158 3.21 0.72 -8.97
CA LEU A 158 4.37 1.20 -9.72
C LEU A 158 5.52 1.60 -8.81
N SER A 159 5.25 2.33 -7.72
CA SER A 159 6.27 2.70 -6.73
C SER A 159 6.98 1.47 -6.15
N THR A 160 6.22 0.45 -5.78
CA THR A 160 6.80 -0.77 -5.21
C THR A 160 7.57 -1.58 -6.26
N THR A 161 7.08 -1.63 -7.51
CA THR A 161 7.78 -2.30 -8.62
C THR A 161 9.08 -1.57 -8.98
N TYR A 162 9.08 -0.24 -8.98
CA TYR A 162 10.31 0.55 -9.18
C TYR A 162 11.36 0.23 -8.12
N TYR A 163 10.96 0.17 -6.85
CA TYR A 163 11.88 -0.24 -5.78
C TYR A 163 12.45 -1.65 -6.02
N GLY A 164 11.61 -2.58 -6.47
CA GLY A 164 12.03 -3.93 -6.86
C GLY A 164 13.05 -3.94 -8.01
N LEU A 165 12.88 -3.07 -9.01
CA LEU A 165 13.86 -2.91 -10.11
C LEU A 165 15.21 -2.39 -9.57
N CYS A 166 15.18 -1.44 -8.65
CA CYS A 166 16.41 -0.94 -8.01
C CYS A 166 17.13 -2.05 -7.22
N ILE A 167 16.37 -2.93 -6.54
CA ILE A 167 16.95 -4.10 -5.85
C ILE A 167 17.61 -5.05 -6.87
N ARG A 168 16.93 -5.41 -7.96
CA ARG A 168 17.49 -6.29 -8.99
C ARG A 168 18.74 -5.71 -9.63
N TYR A 169 18.69 -4.43 -10.01
CA TYR A 169 19.87 -3.74 -10.52
C TYR A 169 21.06 -3.82 -9.58
N MET A 170 20.85 -3.51 -8.30
CA MET A 170 21.91 -3.58 -7.27
C MET A 170 22.45 -5.01 -7.11
N GLN A 171 21.59 -6.03 -7.11
CA GLN A 171 21.99 -7.45 -7.06
C GLN A 171 22.84 -7.86 -8.28
N ASP A 172 22.47 -7.42 -9.48
CA ASP A 172 23.22 -7.73 -10.69
C ASP A 172 24.59 -7.05 -10.69
N VAL A 173 24.68 -5.80 -10.21
CA VAL A 173 25.98 -5.12 -10.02
C VAL A 173 26.85 -5.87 -8.98
N HIS A 174 26.26 -6.36 -7.90
CA HIS A 174 26.98 -7.15 -6.90
C HIS A 174 27.57 -8.42 -7.51
N LYS A 175 26.76 -9.20 -8.26
CA LYS A 175 27.20 -10.40 -8.98
C LYS A 175 28.34 -10.11 -9.96
N LEU A 176 28.23 -8.99 -10.67
CA LEU A 176 29.29 -8.57 -11.60
C LEU A 176 30.61 -8.27 -10.85
N CYS A 177 30.54 -7.61 -9.72
CA CYS A 177 31.70 -7.34 -8.88
C CYS A 177 32.33 -8.62 -8.35
N GLU A 178 31.53 -9.58 -7.86
CA GLU A 178 32.01 -10.89 -7.44
C GLU A 178 32.73 -11.64 -8.56
N LYS A 179 32.11 -11.69 -9.74
CA LYS A 179 32.68 -12.37 -10.92
C LYS A 179 34.08 -11.87 -11.30
N PHE A 180 34.33 -10.57 -11.13
CA PHE A 180 35.60 -9.92 -11.49
C PHE A 180 36.48 -9.58 -10.28
N THR A 181 36.13 -10.05 -9.10
CA THR A 181 36.87 -9.76 -7.85
C THR A 181 37.04 -8.25 -7.59
N LEU A 182 35.97 -7.49 -7.84
CA LEU A 182 35.92 -6.02 -7.72
C LEU A 182 35.21 -5.61 -6.43
N ASN A 183 35.54 -4.42 -5.93
CA ASN A 183 34.93 -3.89 -4.72
C ASN A 183 33.56 -3.25 -5.01
N PHE A 184 32.49 -3.94 -4.60
CA PHE A 184 31.10 -3.48 -4.76
C PHE A 184 30.85 -2.13 -4.11
N ASP A 185 31.35 -1.89 -2.90
CA ASP A 185 31.10 -0.64 -2.20
C ASP A 185 31.75 0.57 -2.88
N GLN A 186 32.88 0.40 -3.55
CA GLN A 186 33.48 1.45 -4.36
C GLN A 186 32.65 1.72 -5.62
N ILE A 187 32.28 0.64 -6.34
CA ILE A 187 31.61 0.73 -7.65
C ILE A 187 30.17 1.21 -7.50
N TYR A 188 29.42 0.64 -6.57
CA TYR A 188 28.00 0.96 -6.41
C TYR A 188 27.77 2.06 -5.35
N THR A 189 28.16 1.79 -4.10
CA THR A 189 27.78 2.65 -2.97
C THR A 189 28.47 4.01 -3.03
N LYS A 190 29.79 4.03 -3.13
CA LYS A 190 30.59 5.27 -3.13
C LYS A 190 30.34 6.11 -4.36
N THR A 191 30.32 5.49 -5.54
CA THR A 191 30.05 6.18 -6.80
C THR A 191 28.67 6.85 -6.80
N ASN A 192 27.61 6.14 -6.38
CA ASN A 192 26.28 6.74 -6.31
C ASN A 192 26.18 7.85 -5.24
N LYS A 193 26.89 7.72 -4.10
CA LYS A 193 26.97 8.81 -3.10
C LYS A 193 27.63 10.07 -3.68
N LEU A 194 28.74 9.92 -4.41
CA LEU A 194 29.41 11.05 -5.07
C LEU A 194 28.50 11.69 -6.12
N TYR A 195 27.81 10.87 -6.89
CA TYR A 195 26.86 11.34 -7.90
C TYR A 195 25.71 12.14 -7.27
N ASN A 196 25.09 11.60 -6.23
CA ASN A 196 24.00 12.27 -5.54
C ASN A 196 24.45 13.56 -4.88
N LYS A 197 25.65 13.58 -4.26
CA LYS A 197 26.22 14.79 -3.69
C LYS A 197 26.41 15.87 -4.77
N GLY A 198 27.04 15.55 -5.90
CA GLY A 198 27.26 16.49 -6.99
C GLY A 198 25.97 17.09 -7.52
N TYR A 199 24.95 16.27 -7.77
CA TYR A 199 23.65 16.77 -8.21
C TYR A 199 22.92 17.60 -7.13
N SER A 200 23.02 17.21 -5.86
CA SER A 200 22.45 18.01 -4.77
C SER A 200 23.13 19.38 -4.63
N ASP A 201 24.46 19.42 -4.77
CA ASP A 201 25.23 20.68 -4.75
C ASP A 201 24.85 21.61 -5.93
N MET A 202 24.37 21.03 -7.04
CA MET A 202 23.82 21.76 -8.21
C MET A 202 22.31 22.05 -8.10
N ASN A 203 21.66 21.81 -6.97
CA ASN A 203 20.19 21.91 -6.79
C ASN A 203 19.38 21.00 -7.73
N MET A 204 19.94 19.86 -8.16
CA MET A 204 19.33 18.89 -9.05
C MET A 204 19.01 17.55 -8.34
N SER A 205 18.55 17.61 -7.09
CA SER A 205 18.26 16.41 -6.27
C SER A 205 17.22 15.45 -6.88
N PHE A 206 16.43 15.92 -7.86
CA PHE A 206 15.47 15.08 -8.59
C PHE A 206 16.12 13.96 -9.43
N VAL A 207 17.44 14.04 -9.71
CA VAL A 207 18.20 12.97 -10.40
C VAL A 207 18.93 12.02 -9.44
N ASN A 208 18.77 12.19 -8.13
CA ASN A 208 19.42 11.34 -7.13
C ASN A 208 18.98 9.88 -7.29
N ARG A 209 19.96 8.99 -7.15
CA ARG A 209 19.78 7.54 -7.29
C ARG A 209 19.54 6.88 -5.93
N PRO A 210 18.61 5.93 -5.83
CA PRO A 210 18.48 5.14 -4.62
C PRO A 210 19.76 4.33 -4.38
N ILE A 211 20.26 4.36 -3.14
CA ILE A 211 21.44 3.58 -2.72
C ILE A 211 20.97 2.50 -1.77
N LEU A 212 20.93 1.27 -2.24
CA LEU A 212 20.42 0.14 -1.50
C LEU A 212 21.56 -0.67 -0.87
N LYS A 213 21.28 -1.29 0.27
CA LYS A 213 22.20 -2.24 0.92
C LYS A 213 21.95 -3.63 0.34
N TYR A 214 23.03 -4.31 -0.06
CA TYR A 214 22.94 -5.71 -0.49
C TYR A 214 22.53 -6.62 0.70
N MET A 215 21.48 -7.39 0.49
CA MET A 215 20.91 -8.28 1.51
C MET A 215 20.72 -9.72 0.98
N GLY A 216 21.52 -10.10 -0.01
CA GLY A 216 21.45 -11.40 -0.67
C GLY A 216 20.71 -11.33 -2.01
N GLU A 217 20.63 -12.47 -2.69
CA GLU A 217 20.16 -12.57 -4.07
C GLU A 217 18.64 -12.57 -4.23
N LYS A 218 17.92 -12.96 -3.18
CA LYS A 218 16.45 -12.98 -3.21
C LYS A 218 15.86 -11.66 -2.74
N ILE A 219 14.85 -11.17 -3.44
CA ILE A 219 14.06 -10.05 -2.95
C ILE A 219 13.30 -10.54 -1.71
N LYS A 220 13.73 -10.08 -0.54
CA LYS A 220 13.06 -10.34 0.74
C LYS A 220 11.88 -9.38 0.90
N GLY A 221 10.75 -9.90 1.38
CA GLY A 221 9.53 -9.12 1.60
C GLY A 221 8.43 -9.41 0.57
N HIS A 222 7.23 -9.63 1.08
CA HIS A 222 6.08 -10.02 0.26
C HIS A 222 5.62 -8.90 -0.68
N CYS A 223 5.62 -7.65 -0.21
CA CYS A 223 5.01 -6.53 -0.91
C CYS A 223 5.58 -6.28 -2.32
N VAL A 224 6.91 -6.35 -2.49
CA VAL A 224 7.55 -6.06 -3.78
C VAL A 224 7.14 -7.08 -4.84
N ARG A 225 7.22 -8.37 -4.50
CA ARG A 225 6.89 -9.47 -5.42
C ARG A 225 5.39 -9.51 -5.73
N GLU A 226 4.54 -9.45 -4.72
CA GLU A 226 3.08 -9.53 -4.91
C GLU A 226 2.54 -8.33 -5.69
N ASN A 227 3.00 -7.10 -5.42
CA ASN A 227 2.56 -5.93 -6.17
C ASN A 227 3.01 -6.00 -7.64
N SER A 228 4.24 -6.48 -7.91
CA SER A 228 4.72 -6.69 -9.28
C SER A 228 3.91 -7.76 -10.01
N LYS A 229 3.46 -8.81 -9.31
CA LYS A 229 2.58 -9.85 -9.85
C LYS A 229 1.20 -9.30 -10.24
N LEU A 230 0.64 -8.38 -9.44
CA LEU A 230 -0.62 -7.71 -9.77
C LEU A 230 -0.51 -6.93 -11.09
N LEU A 231 0.60 -6.20 -11.32
CA LEU A 231 0.86 -5.51 -12.59
C LEU A 231 0.99 -6.48 -13.78
N ILE A 232 1.65 -7.63 -13.59
CA ILE A 232 1.77 -8.67 -14.64
C ILE A 232 0.38 -9.19 -15.01
N ASN A 233 -0.44 -9.50 -14.03
CA ASN A 233 -1.78 -10.03 -14.22
C ASN A 233 -2.71 -9.00 -14.90
N ALA A 234 -2.56 -7.73 -14.57
CA ALA A 234 -3.26 -6.62 -15.21
C ALA A 234 -2.76 -6.32 -16.64
N LYS A 235 -1.78 -7.06 -17.15
CA LYS A 235 -1.12 -6.87 -18.46
C LYS A 235 -0.47 -5.48 -18.62
N MET A 236 -0.25 -4.76 -17.54
CA MET A 236 0.33 -3.42 -17.53
C MET A 236 1.83 -3.49 -17.19
N VAL A 237 2.64 -2.66 -17.86
CA VAL A 237 4.09 -2.53 -17.61
C VAL A 237 4.80 -3.88 -17.47
N LYS A 238 4.33 -4.89 -18.20
CA LYS A 238 4.70 -6.32 -18.09
C LYS A 238 6.21 -6.56 -18.08
N LYS A 239 6.95 -5.80 -18.90
CA LYS A 239 8.39 -5.98 -19.05
C LYS A 239 9.11 -5.74 -17.73
N PHE A 240 8.84 -4.62 -17.06
CA PHE A 240 9.50 -4.26 -15.81
C PHE A 240 9.01 -5.11 -14.64
N ALA A 241 7.72 -5.35 -14.55
CA ALA A 241 7.15 -6.19 -13.49
C ALA A 241 7.71 -7.63 -13.54
N LYS A 242 7.93 -8.18 -14.74
CA LYS A 242 8.56 -9.50 -14.91
C LYS A 242 10.00 -9.57 -14.44
N ILE A 243 10.79 -8.49 -14.59
CA ILE A 243 12.16 -8.44 -14.07
C ILE A 243 12.17 -8.60 -12.56
N VAL A 244 11.25 -7.91 -11.87
CA VAL A 244 11.14 -7.98 -10.41
C VAL A 244 10.62 -9.35 -9.95
N PHE A 245 9.62 -9.88 -10.67
CA PHE A 245 8.97 -11.13 -10.30
C PHE A 245 9.75 -12.39 -10.70
N LYS A 246 10.77 -12.26 -11.57
CA LYS A 246 11.56 -13.40 -12.04
C LYS A 246 12.01 -14.25 -10.83
N GLU A 247 11.59 -15.51 -10.83
CA GLU A 247 12.01 -16.45 -9.82
C GLU A 247 13.53 -16.63 -9.90
N ASP A 248 14.17 -16.58 -8.74
CA ASP A 248 15.58 -16.91 -8.62
C ASP A 248 15.70 -18.42 -8.86
N LYS A 249 16.17 -18.81 -10.04
CA LYS A 249 16.52 -20.18 -10.37
C LYS A 249 17.79 -20.58 -9.65
#